data_8f60cee596874a479d1b33ed4cfc47d8
#
_entry.id   8f60cee596874a479d1b33ed4cfc47d8
#
_cell.length_a   1.000
_cell.length_b   1.000
_cell.length_c   1.000
_cell.angle_alpha   90.00
_cell.angle_beta   90.00
_cell.angle_gamma   90.00
#
_symmetry.space_group_name_H-M   'P 1'
#
loop_
_entity.id
_entity.type
_entity.pdbx_description
1 polymer ?
#
loop_
_entity_poly.entity_id
_entity_poly.type
_entity_poly.pdbx_seq_one_letter_code
_entity_poly.pdbx_strand_id
1 'polypeptide(L)'
;MKKIFIAIITALILCGTAQAQDKATTGFTPSSMYTLSWTLSVPLGNFSSFINSVSPAGGNFTGRYFLKKGLAVGFEFGWNNYYKKYARNTYYGSDGTAITAIHYNYAFVVPWKVGAYYYFMPTAIACPYVGLSFGGDYMEEHILVQEYDIYNTQWGFTMSPEIGALIKFGRYSQWGANVSAQYWFNTNSFNFTDVQTFSTMQGLNFNVGVVYMLR
;
A
#
# COMPACT_ATOMS: atom_id res chain seq x y z
N MET A 1 0.07 -7.23 -20.81
CA MET A 1 1.00 -6.40 -19.99
C MET A 1 1.56 -5.19 -20.75
N LYS A 2 2.12 -5.32 -21.96
CA LYS A 2 2.66 -4.18 -22.74
C LYS A 2 1.65 -3.04 -22.98
N LYS A 3 0.38 -3.35 -23.27
CA LYS A 3 -0.67 -2.33 -23.52
C LYS A 3 -1.04 -1.50 -22.29
N ILE A 4 -0.98 -2.08 -21.08
CA ILE A 4 -1.25 -1.38 -19.82
C ILE A 4 -0.08 -0.43 -19.48
N PHE A 5 1.16 -0.87 -19.72
CA PHE A 5 2.35 -0.04 -19.51
C PHE A 5 2.36 1.20 -20.42
N ILE A 6 1.97 1.03 -21.69
CA ILE A 6 1.84 2.14 -22.66
C ILE A 6 0.72 3.10 -22.23
N ALA A 7 -0.43 2.60 -21.76
CA ALA A 7 -1.53 3.44 -21.29
C ALA A 7 -1.14 4.27 -20.05
N ILE A 8 -0.38 3.73 -19.12
CA ILE A 8 0.12 4.45 -17.93
C ILE A 8 1.13 5.51 -18.33
N ILE A 9 2.07 5.20 -19.23
CA ILE A 9 3.05 6.17 -19.74
C ILE A 9 2.36 7.29 -20.51
N THR A 10 1.36 6.97 -21.34
CA THR A 10 0.59 7.97 -22.10
C THR A 10 -0.24 8.86 -21.16
N ALA A 11 -0.83 8.31 -20.10
CA ALA A 11 -1.55 9.09 -19.09
C ALA A 11 -0.61 10.04 -18.32
N LEU A 12 0.61 9.59 -17.97
CA LEU A 12 1.63 10.43 -17.33
C LEU A 12 2.12 11.57 -18.25
N ILE A 13 2.28 11.30 -19.54
CA ILE A 13 2.69 12.32 -20.54
C ILE A 13 1.55 13.33 -20.75
N LEU A 14 0.29 12.90 -20.83
CA LEU A 14 -0.87 13.78 -20.96
C LEU A 14 -1.08 14.67 -19.73
N CYS A 15 -0.82 14.18 -18.51
CA CYS A 15 -0.80 15.01 -17.32
C CYS A 15 0.29 16.10 -17.37
N GLY A 16 1.45 15.81 -17.97
CA GLY A 16 2.55 16.77 -18.13
C GLY A 16 2.24 17.91 -19.11
N THR A 17 1.49 17.62 -20.19
CA THR A 17 1.17 18.64 -21.22
C THR A 17 0.02 19.57 -20.83
N ALA A 18 -0.93 19.11 -20.01
CA ALA A 18 -2.03 19.94 -19.52
C ALA A 18 -1.58 21.10 -18.61
N GLN A 19 -0.36 21.03 -18.07
CA GLN A 19 0.16 22.05 -17.14
C GLN A 19 1.07 23.10 -17.78
N ALA A 20 1.42 22.95 -19.07
CA ALA A 20 2.22 23.94 -19.79
C ALA A 20 1.48 25.30 -20.02
N GLN A 21 0.17 25.34 -19.80
CA GLN A 21 -0.64 26.54 -20.01
C GLN A 21 -0.87 27.38 -18.74
N ASP A 22 -0.47 26.93 -17.55
CA ASP A 22 -0.79 27.61 -16.28
C ASP A 22 0.43 28.33 -15.69
N LYS A 23 1.02 29.27 -16.46
CA LYS A 23 2.17 30.10 -16.05
C LYS A 23 1.84 31.15 -14.97
N ALA A 24 0.61 31.23 -14.45
CA ALA A 24 0.15 32.38 -13.65
C ALA A 24 -0.58 32.04 -12.34
N THR A 25 -0.45 30.84 -11.78
CA THR A 25 -1.25 30.50 -10.60
C THR A 25 -0.43 29.91 -9.46
N THR A 26 0.25 30.78 -8.74
CA THR A 26 0.94 30.47 -7.49
C THR A 26 -0.07 30.19 -6.38
N GLY A 27 -0.39 28.90 -6.17
CA GLY A 27 -1.01 28.43 -4.93
C GLY A 27 0.01 28.39 -3.79
N PHE A 28 -0.43 28.09 -2.56
CA PHE A 28 0.50 27.92 -1.46
C PHE A 28 1.20 26.55 -1.48
N THR A 29 2.43 26.52 -1.01
CA THR A 29 3.12 25.26 -0.67
C THR A 29 2.81 24.94 0.80
N PRO A 30 2.25 23.78 1.12
CA PRO A 30 2.01 23.42 2.51
C PRO A 30 3.33 23.32 3.29
N SER A 31 3.32 23.67 4.58
CA SER A 31 4.43 23.38 5.51
C SER A 31 4.37 21.93 5.96
N SER A 32 3.16 21.45 6.23
CA SER A 32 2.90 20.05 6.57
C SER A 32 1.53 19.60 6.06
N MET A 33 1.35 18.31 5.94
CA MET A 33 0.07 17.73 5.56
C MET A 33 -0.16 16.39 6.25
N TYR A 34 -1.42 16.11 6.52
CA TYR A 34 -1.89 14.85 7.10
C TYR A 34 -2.92 14.22 6.16
N THR A 35 -2.78 12.94 5.92
CA THR A 35 -3.66 12.22 5.00
C THR A 35 -4.24 11.01 5.71
N LEU A 36 -5.54 10.82 5.59
CA LEU A 36 -6.22 9.59 5.96
C LEU A 36 -6.75 8.94 4.68
N SER A 37 -6.31 7.73 4.40
CA SER A 37 -6.62 7.02 3.16
C SER A 37 -7.25 5.66 3.43
N TRP A 38 -8.19 5.30 2.57
CA TRP A 38 -8.60 3.92 2.36
C TRP A 38 -7.62 3.24 1.40
N THR A 39 -7.29 1.98 1.69
CA THR A 39 -6.30 1.20 0.95
C THR A 39 -6.94 -0.05 0.36
N LEU A 40 -6.81 -0.20 -0.96
CA LEU A 40 -7.06 -1.44 -1.68
C LEU A 40 -5.72 -2.14 -1.92
N SER A 41 -5.56 -3.35 -1.38
CA SER A 41 -4.30 -4.09 -1.48
C SER A 41 -4.42 -5.31 -2.36
N VAL A 42 -3.44 -5.48 -3.26
CA VAL A 42 -3.34 -6.60 -4.20
C VAL A 42 -2.08 -7.40 -3.87
N PRO A 43 -2.19 -8.61 -3.31
CA PRO A 43 -1.06 -9.49 -3.08
C PRO A 43 -0.36 -9.87 -4.38
N LEU A 44 0.98 -9.92 -4.36
CA LEU A 44 1.81 -10.31 -5.51
C LEU A 44 2.87 -11.34 -5.11
N GLY A 45 3.52 -11.94 -6.11
CA GLY A 45 4.64 -12.87 -5.91
C GLY A 45 4.29 -14.04 -5.00
N ASN A 46 5.20 -14.38 -4.10
CA ASN A 46 5.05 -15.53 -3.19
C ASN A 46 3.86 -15.38 -2.23
N PHE A 47 3.54 -14.15 -1.80
CA PHE A 47 2.39 -13.91 -0.93
C PHE A 47 1.06 -14.22 -1.61
N SER A 48 0.96 -14.06 -2.93
CA SER A 48 -0.25 -14.42 -3.68
C SER A 48 -0.54 -15.93 -3.71
N SER A 49 0.45 -16.78 -3.41
CA SER A 49 0.20 -18.22 -3.25
C SER A 49 -0.52 -18.54 -1.94
N PHE A 50 -0.32 -17.71 -0.90
CA PHE A 50 -0.99 -17.83 0.39
C PHE A 50 -2.38 -17.16 0.39
N ILE A 51 -2.47 -15.93 -0.17
CA ILE A 51 -3.74 -15.19 -0.32
C ILE A 51 -3.71 -14.49 -1.67
N ASN A 52 -4.50 -14.99 -2.66
CA ASN A 52 -4.56 -14.43 -4.00
C ASN A 52 -5.78 -13.50 -4.22
N SER A 53 -6.47 -13.13 -3.15
CA SER A 53 -7.61 -12.23 -3.23
C SER A 53 -7.20 -10.78 -2.95
N VAL A 54 -7.80 -9.86 -3.71
CA VAL A 54 -7.69 -8.43 -3.45
C VAL A 54 -8.36 -8.11 -2.13
N SER A 55 -7.70 -7.31 -1.28
CA SER A 55 -8.24 -6.87 0.00
C SER A 55 -8.65 -5.40 -0.04
N PRO A 56 -9.93 -5.07 0.16
CA PRO A 56 -10.39 -3.70 0.35
C PRO A 56 -10.34 -3.24 1.83
N ALA A 57 -9.90 -4.11 2.75
CA ALA A 57 -9.95 -3.88 4.19
C ALA A 57 -8.62 -3.31 4.71
N GLY A 58 -8.15 -2.24 4.06
CA GLY A 58 -6.94 -1.52 4.46
C GLY A 58 -7.19 -0.04 4.72
N GLY A 59 -6.31 0.55 5.52
CA GLY A 59 -6.27 1.98 5.78
C GLY A 59 -4.86 2.45 6.02
N ASN A 60 -4.64 3.74 5.79
CA ASN A 60 -3.34 4.36 5.89
C ASN A 60 -3.47 5.80 6.41
N PHE A 61 -2.66 6.15 7.39
CA PHE A 61 -2.48 7.51 7.89
C PHE A 61 -1.06 7.97 7.62
N THR A 62 -0.90 9.12 6.96
CA THR A 62 0.41 9.70 6.68
C THR A 62 0.50 11.12 7.19
N GLY A 63 1.67 11.49 7.74
CA GLY A 63 2.05 12.85 8.03
C GLY A 63 3.31 13.20 7.27
N ARG A 64 3.30 14.32 6.52
CA ARG A 64 4.43 14.78 5.70
C ARG A 64 4.78 16.23 6.05
N TYR A 65 6.06 16.52 6.22
CA TYR A 65 6.61 17.84 6.50
C TYR A 65 7.52 18.27 5.35
N PHE A 66 7.26 19.46 4.80
CA PHE A 66 8.03 20.01 3.67
C PHE A 66 9.29 20.70 4.18
N LEU A 67 10.45 20.15 3.86
CA LEU A 67 11.77 20.71 4.18
C LEU A 67 12.14 21.86 3.25
N LYS A 68 11.78 21.70 1.98
CA LYS A 68 12.00 22.66 0.89
C LYS A 68 10.84 22.59 -0.09
N LYS A 69 10.79 23.56 -1.01
CA LYS A 69 9.81 23.54 -2.10
C LYS A 69 9.90 22.20 -2.87
N GLY A 70 8.89 21.38 -2.74
CA GLY A 70 8.78 20.07 -3.39
C GLY A 70 9.37 18.87 -2.64
N LEU A 71 10.25 19.06 -1.66
CA LEU A 71 10.83 17.97 -0.88
C LEU A 71 10.15 17.85 0.49
N ALA A 72 9.59 16.70 0.79
CA ALA A 72 8.98 16.41 2.07
C ALA A 72 9.57 15.13 2.68
N VAL A 73 9.60 15.08 4.00
CA VAL A 73 9.83 13.86 4.78
C VAL A 73 8.57 13.56 5.58
N GLY A 74 8.37 12.31 5.92
CA GLY A 74 7.14 11.97 6.64
C GLY A 74 7.16 10.60 7.27
N PHE A 75 6.07 10.32 7.95
CA PHE A 75 5.78 9.01 8.52
C PHE A 75 4.49 8.46 7.92
N GLU A 76 4.37 7.16 7.98
CA GLU A 76 3.22 6.40 7.53
C GLU A 76 2.91 5.31 8.55
N PHE A 77 1.65 5.20 8.90
CA PHE A 77 1.10 4.13 9.73
C PHE A 77 -0.12 3.56 9.05
N GLY A 78 -0.17 2.26 8.86
CA GLY A 78 -1.26 1.61 8.15
C GLY A 78 -1.69 0.31 8.78
N TRP A 79 -2.73 -0.26 8.22
CA TRP A 79 -3.15 -1.63 8.46
C TRP A 79 -3.72 -2.22 7.17
N ASN A 80 -3.49 -3.50 6.95
CA ASN A 80 -4.06 -4.26 5.85
C ASN A 80 -4.53 -5.60 6.40
N ASN A 81 -5.76 -5.97 6.08
CA ASN A 81 -6.33 -7.24 6.48
C ASN A 81 -6.65 -8.06 5.22
N TYR A 82 -6.00 -9.20 5.08
CA TYR A 82 -6.15 -10.09 3.95
C TYR A 82 -6.93 -11.33 4.37
N TYR A 83 -7.78 -11.80 3.47
CA TYR A 83 -8.62 -12.96 3.71
C TYR A 83 -8.79 -13.80 2.45
N LYS A 84 -8.70 -15.10 2.59
CA LYS A 84 -9.01 -16.06 1.54
C LYS A 84 -9.65 -17.31 2.10
N LYS A 85 -10.82 -17.65 1.55
CA LYS A 85 -11.48 -18.94 1.76
C LYS A 85 -11.06 -19.89 0.64
N TYR A 86 -10.59 -21.06 1.01
CA TYR A 86 -10.31 -22.16 0.10
C TYR A 86 -11.47 -23.18 0.12
N ALA A 87 -11.81 -23.69 -1.05
CA ALA A 87 -12.85 -24.70 -1.16
C ALA A 87 -12.48 -25.97 -0.39
N ARG A 88 -13.49 -26.77 -0.06
CA ARG A 88 -13.29 -28.06 0.61
C ARG A 88 -12.35 -28.95 -0.19
N ASN A 89 -11.28 -29.37 0.42
CA ASN A 89 -10.26 -30.24 -0.16
C ASN A 89 -9.79 -31.26 0.86
N THR A 90 -9.22 -32.38 0.38
CA THR A 90 -8.63 -33.41 1.25
C THR A 90 -7.13 -33.19 1.36
N TYR A 91 -6.66 -33.01 2.58
CA TYR A 91 -5.25 -32.82 2.91
C TYR A 91 -4.73 -34.14 3.49
N TYR A 92 -3.60 -34.59 3.02
CA TYR A 92 -2.96 -35.84 3.47
C TYR A 92 -1.77 -35.47 4.37
N GLY A 93 -1.78 -36.00 5.60
CA GLY A 93 -0.65 -35.89 6.51
C GLY A 93 0.46 -36.84 6.11
N SER A 94 1.69 -36.56 6.55
CA SER A 94 2.85 -37.44 6.35
C SER A 94 2.73 -38.79 7.06
N ASP A 95 1.83 -38.90 8.00
CA ASP A 95 1.48 -40.10 8.78
C ASP A 95 0.38 -40.98 8.12
N GLY A 96 -0.07 -40.60 6.92
CA GLY A 96 -1.13 -41.30 6.19
C GLY A 96 -2.54 -40.90 6.62
N THR A 97 -2.69 -39.94 7.54
CA THR A 97 -4.01 -39.36 7.86
C THR A 97 -4.53 -38.49 6.73
N ALA A 98 -5.85 -38.43 6.56
CA ALA A 98 -6.50 -37.58 5.58
C ALA A 98 -7.60 -36.75 6.24
N ILE A 99 -7.51 -35.41 6.09
CA ILE A 99 -8.51 -34.48 6.62
C ILE A 99 -9.18 -33.78 5.44
N THR A 100 -10.50 -33.90 5.31
CA THR A 100 -11.27 -33.17 4.33
C THR A 100 -11.92 -31.95 4.98
N ALA A 101 -11.41 -30.76 4.67
CA ALA A 101 -11.82 -29.54 5.33
C ALA A 101 -11.89 -28.34 4.37
N ILE A 102 -12.64 -27.31 4.80
CA ILE A 102 -12.53 -25.94 4.27
C ILE A 102 -11.47 -25.26 5.14
N HIS A 103 -10.53 -24.55 4.53
CA HIS A 103 -9.60 -23.73 5.29
C HIS A 103 -9.68 -22.25 4.90
N TYR A 104 -9.31 -21.43 5.84
CA TYR A 104 -9.33 -19.98 5.70
C TYR A 104 -7.94 -19.45 6.05
N ASN A 105 -7.41 -18.62 5.15
CA ASN A 105 -6.16 -17.91 5.39
C ASN A 105 -6.48 -16.46 5.71
N TYR A 106 -5.91 -15.98 6.80
CA TYR A 106 -5.95 -14.58 7.20
C TYR A 106 -4.52 -14.07 7.36
N ALA A 107 -4.31 -12.81 7.00
CA ALA A 107 -3.09 -12.10 7.32
C ALA A 107 -3.44 -10.66 7.69
N PHE A 108 -3.03 -10.23 8.88
CA PHE A 108 -3.16 -8.87 9.35
C PHE A 108 -1.79 -8.25 9.45
N VAL A 109 -1.58 -7.10 8.78
CA VAL A 109 -0.29 -6.43 8.68
C VAL A 109 -0.43 -4.98 9.11
N VAL A 110 0.41 -4.54 10.04
CA VAL A 110 0.48 -3.18 10.57
C VAL A 110 1.85 -2.59 10.27
N PRO A 111 2.05 -1.93 9.12
CA PRO A 111 3.29 -1.25 8.79
C PRO A 111 3.39 0.12 9.48
N TRP A 112 4.60 0.47 9.91
CA TRP A 112 4.99 1.80 10.35
C TRP A 112 6.30 2.18 9.64
N LYS A 113 6.28 3.28 8.91
CA LYS A 113 7.35 3.67 8.00
C LYS A 113 7.68 5.15 8.13
N VAL A 114 8.91 5.49 7.78
CA VAL A 114 9.35 6.86 7.52
C VAL A 114 9.83 6.94 6.09
N GLY A 115 9.71 8.12 5.46
CA GLY A 115 10.05 8.23 4.05
C GLY A 115 10.33 9.64 3.60
N ALA A 116 10.81 9.74 2.37
CA ALA A 116 11.03 10.98 1.65
C ALA A 116 10.19 11.01 0.37
N TYR A 117 9.66 12.19 0.07
CA TYR A 117 8.71 12.40 -1.03
C TYR A 117 9.11 13.65 -1.81
N TYR A 118 9.04 13.56 -3.11
CA TYR A 118 9.31 14.69 -4.00
C TYR A 118 8.08 15.05 -4.83
N TYR A 119 7.58 16.27 -4.63
CA TYR A 119 6.45 16.87 -5.33
C TYR A 119 6.95 17.71 -6.48
N PHE A 120 6.62 17.35 -7.71
CA PHE A 120 7.13 18.03 -8.90
C PHE A 120 6.56 19.47 -9.04
N MET A 121 5.32 19.68 -8.64
CA MET A 121 4.62 20.97 -8.76
C MET A 121 3.85 21.31 -7.47
N PRO A 122 4.55 21.67 -6.37
CA PRO A 122 3.93 21.80 -5.04
C PRO A 122 2.94 22.99 -4.95
N THR A 123 2.99 23.95 -5.86
CA THR A 123 2.08 25.12 -5.91
C THR A 123 0.87 24.89 -6.81
N ALA A 124 0.86 23.86 -7.64
CA ALA A 124 -0.26 23.54 -8.52
C ALA A 124 -1.46 22.98 -7.75
N ILE A 125 -2.62 22.91 -8.39
CA ILE A 125 -3.82 22.25 -7.86
C ILE A 125 -3.58 20.73 -7.84
N ALA A 126 -3.07 20.17 -8.93
CA ALA A 126 -2.65 18.78 -9.01
C ALA A 126 -1.13 18.72 -8.85
N CYS A 127 -0.67 18.09 -7.77
CA CYS A 127 0.74 17.99 -7.40
C CYS A 127 1.17 16.52 -7.49
N PRO A 128 1.66 16.04 -8.63
CA PRO A 128 2.21 14.70 -8.74
C PRO A 128 3.47 14.58 -7.90
N TYR A 129 3.67 13.37 -7.33
CA TYR A 129 4.84 13.10 -6.50
C TYR A 129 5.32 11.65 -6.65
N VAL A 130 6.55 11.46 -6.25
CA VAL A 130 7.17 10.16 -6.04
C VAL A 130 7.71 10.11 -4.61
N GLY A 131 7.75 8.92 -4.03
CA GLY A 131 8.25 8.72 -2.68
C GLY A 131 8.86 7.36 -2.48
N LEU A 132 9.64 7.27 -1.42
CA LEU A 132 10.18 6.02 -0.92
C LEU A 132 10.07 6.04 0.60
N SER A 133 9.45 5.02 1.15
CA SER A 133 9.32 4.81 2.59
C SER A 133 9.86 3.45 2.99
N PHE A 134 10.38 3.37 4.22
CA PHE A 134 10.91 2.16 4.83
C PHE A 134 10.66 2.17 6.34
N GLY A 135 10.61 1.00 6.91
CA GLY A 135 10.36 0.85 8.35
C GLY A 135 10.15 -0.59 8.76
N GLY A 136 9.38 -0.79 9.79
CA GLY A 136 8.99 -2.10 10.28
C GLY A 136 7.51 -2.38 10.03
N ASP A 137 7.14 -3.61 10.24
CA ASP A 137 5.75 -4.03 10.29
C ASP A 137 5.57 -5.16 11.29
N TYR A 138 4.40 -5.20 11.87
CA TYR A 138 3.89 -6.30 12.66
C TYR A 138 2.91 -7.10 11.82
N MET A 139 3.01 -8.39 11.86
CA MET A 139 2.18 -9.29 11.08
C MET A 139 1.64 -10.43 11.93
N GLU A 140 0.36 -10.71 11.78
CA GLU A 140 -0.33 -11.88 12.29
C GLU A 140 -0.87 -12.70 11.13
N GLU A 141 -0.64 -13.98 11.15
CA GLU A 141 -1.08 -14.94 10.14
C GLU A 141 -1.85 -16.06 10.80
N HIS A 142 -2.99 -16.42 10.21
CA HIS A 142 -3.84 -17.50 10.68
C HIS A 142 -4.21 -18.43 9.54
N ILE A 143 -4.11 -19.72 9.78
CA ILE A 143 -4.69 -20.78 8.96
C ILE A 143 -5.72 -21.51 9.81
N LEU A 144 -6.98 -21.26 9.52
CA LEU A 144 -8.10 -21.91 10.22
C LEU A 144 -8.55 -23.15 9.43
N VAL A 145 -8.38 -24.33 10.03
CA VAL A 145 -8.82 -25.61 9.48
C VAL A 145 -9.80 -26.26 10.48
N GLN A 146 -11.09 -26.19 10.18
CA GLN A 146 -12.15 -26.61 11.11
C GLN A 146 -12.05 -25.89 12.47
N GLU A 147 -11.70 -26.62 13.55
CA GLU A 147 -11.54 -26.11 14.91
C GLU A 147 -10.08 -25.77 15.24
N TYR A 148 -9.15 -26.05 14.33
CA TYR A 148 -7.73 -25.77 14.54
C TYR A 148 -7.37 -24.41 13.98
N ASP A 149 -6.81 -23.55 14.83
CA ASP A 149 -6.21 -22.27 14.45
C ASP A 149 -4.68 -22.40 14.57
N ILE A 150 -4.03 -22.28 13.43
CA ILE A 150 -2.58 -22.27 13.35
C ILE A 150 -2.20 -20.83 13.08
N TYR A 151 -1.59 -20.21 14.09
CA TYR A 151 -1.24 -18.80 14.02
C TYR A 151 0.27 -18.58 14.17
N ASN A 152 0.74 -17.56 13.54
CA ASN A 152 2.12 -17.08 13.67
C ASN A 152 2.11 -15.56 13.75
N THR A 153 3.01 -15.01 14.55
CA THR A 153 3.21 -13.56 14.67
C THR A 153 4.67 -13.24 14.46
N GLN A 154 4.95 -12.20 13.71
CA GLN A 154 6.33 -11.80 13.44
C GLN A 154 6.48 -10.31 13.18
N TRP A 155 7.70 -9.85 13.36
CA TRP A 155 8.13 -8.51 12.99
C TRP A 155 9.03 -8.58 11.76
N GLY A 156 8.84 -7.66 10.83
CA GLY A 156 9.64 -7.59 9.61
C GLY A 156 10.09 -6.19 9.28
N PHE A 157 10.91 -6.12 8.25
CA PHE A 157 11.29 -4.88 7.61
C PHE A 157 10.43 -4.70 6.35
N THR A 158 9.93 -3.48 6.14
CA THR A 158 9.13 -3.12 4.97
C THR A 158 9.73 -1.93 4.25
N MET A 159 9.65 -1.96 2.92
CA MET A 159 10.04 -0.89 2.02
C MET A 159 8.96 -0.66 0.98
N SER A 160 8.66 0.60 0.68
CA SER A 160 7.57 0.92 -0.23
C SER A 160 7.87 2.15 -1.08
N PRO A 161 8.28 1.96 -2.35
CA PRO A 161 8.21 3.02 -3.35
C PRO A 161 6.75 3.37 -3.67
N GLU A 162 6.49 4.66 -3.83
CA GLU A 162 5.15 5.24 -4.04
C GLU A 162 5.17 6.26 -5.16
N ILE A 163 4.11 6.24 -5.96
CA ILE A 163 3.79 7.31 -6.91
C ILE A 163 2.37 7.79 -6.63
N GLY A 164 2.12 9.10 -6.73
CA GLY A 164 0.79 9.61 -6.44
C GLY A 164 0.59 11.04 -6.89
N ALA A 165 -0.59 11.55 -6.59
CA ALA A 165 -0.97 12.93 -6.82
C ALA A 165 -1.78 13.48 -5.65
N LEU A 166 -1.36 14.64 -5.16
CA LEU A 166 -2.13 15.47 -4.25
C LEU A 166 -3.00 16.42 -5.10
N ILE A 167 -4.30 16.38 -4.89
CA ILE A 167 -5.28 17.23 -5.58
C ILE A 167 -5.88 18.19 -4.56
N LYS A 168 -5.52 19.46 -4.62
CA LYS A 168 -6.07 20.51 -3.74
C LYS A 168 -7.48 20.87 -4.18
N PHE A 169 -8.43 21.04 -3.27
CA PHE A 169 -9.81 21.45 -3.60
C PHE A 169 -9.93 22.92 -3.99
N GLY A 170 -8.82 23.65 -3.99
CA GLY A 170 -8.71 25.02 -4.43
C GLY A 170 -7.30 25.56 -4.19
N ARG A 171 -6.97 26.71 -4.80
CA ARG A 171 -5.61 27.31 -4.72
C ARG A 171 -5.16 27.60 -3.29
N TYR A 172 -6.08 27.95 -2.42
CA TYR A 172 -5.84 28.32 -1.02
C TYR A 172 -6.55 27.39 -0.03
N SER A 173 -7.12 26.31 -0.55
CA SER A 173 -7.80 25.32 0.30
C SER A 173 -6.79 24.54 1.15
N GLN A 174 -7.07 24.41 2.41
CA GLN A 174 -6.33 23.51 3.31
C GLN A 174 -6.74 22.04 3.13
N TRP A 175 -7.78 21.76 2.35
CA TRP A 175 -8.28 20.42 2.08
C TRP A 175 -7.95 19.99 0.65
N GLY A 176 -7.71 18.70 0.50
CA GLY A 176 -7.45 18.07 -0.78
C GLY A 176 -7.75 16.58 -0.73
N ALA A 177 -7.53 15.93 -1.85
CA ALA A 177 -7.54 14.48 -2.00
C ALA A 177 -6.14 13.98 -2.36
N ASN A 178 -5.81 12.77 -1.94
CA ASN A 178 -4.60 12.07 -2.36
C ASN A 178 -4.99 10.76 -3.04
N VAL A 179 -4.36 10.49 -4.16
CA VAL A 179 -4.46 9.20 -4.85
C VAL A 179 -3.05 8.70 -5.09
N SER A 180 -2.76 7.48 -4.65
CA SER A 180 -1.43 6.90 -4.85
C SER A 180 -1.46 5.40 -5.13
N ALA A 181 -0.39 4.95 -5.79
CA ALA A 181 -0.06 3.54 -5.95
C ALA A 181 1.29 3.29 -5.28
N GLN A 182 1.33 2.33 -4.40
CA GLN A 182 2.49 1.97 -3.61
C GLN A 182 2.80 0.49 -3.82
N TYR A 183 4.01 0.19 -4.28
CA TYR A 183 4.50 -1.18 -4.21
C TYR A 183 5.11 -1.38 -2.82
N TRP A 184 4.76 -2.46 -2.15
CA TRP A 184 5.34 -2.78 -0.85
C TRP A 184 6.04 -4.13 -0.91
N PHE A 185 7.19 -4.16 -0.26
CA PHE A 185 8.01 -5.34 -0.05
C PHE A 185 8.24 -5.50 1.45
N ASN A 186 8.16 -6.73 1.93
CA ASN A 186 8.28 -7.08 3.33
C ASN A 186 9.10 -8.35 3.48
N THR A 187 9.97 -8.39 4.49
CA THR A 187 10.87 -9.52 4.77
C THR A 187 10.24 -10.63 5.59
N ASN A 188 8.97 -10.48 6.00
CA ASN A 188 8.26 -11.52 6.72
C ASN A 188 8.16 -12.80 5.87
N SER A 189 8.40 -13.93 6.52
CA SER A 189 8.37 -15.25 5.89
C SER A 189 7.49 -16.19 6.71
N PHE A 190 6.68 -16.97 6.04
CA PHE A 190 5.85 -18.00 6.66
C PHE A 190 6.31 -19.37 6.21
N ASN A 191 6.71 -20.22 7.16
CA ASN A 191 7.09 -21.59 6.92
C ASN A 191 6.18 -22.50 7.73
N PHE A 192 5.13 -22.99 7.11
CA PHE A 192 4.31 -24.04 7.69
C PHE A 192 4.66 -25.36 7.00
N THR A 193 5.22 -26.29 7.76
CA THR A 193 5.62 -27.62 7.28
C THR A 193 4.51 -28.24 6.44
N ASP A 194 4.84 -28.59 5.21
CA ASP A 194 4.06 -29.36 4.22
C ASP A 194 2.87 -28.72 3.54
N VAL A 195 2.39 -27.51 3.94
CA VAL A 195 1.17 -26.96 3.35
C VAL A 195 1.39 -25.68 2.55
N GLN A 196 2.07 -24.68 3.08
CA GLN A 196 2.37 -23.43 2.36
C GLN A 196 3.57 -22.71 2.98
N THR A 197 4.50 -22.28 2.15
CA THR A 197 5.66 -21.46 2.52
C THR A 197 5.77 -20.24 1.63
N PHE A 198 6.04 -19.09 2.21
CA PHE A 198 6.52 -17.93 1.45
C PHE A 198 7.71 -17.30 2.19
N SER A 199 8.68 -16.81 1.43
CA SER A 199 9.93 -16.25 1.98
C SER A 199 9.92 -14.73 2.09
N THR A 200 9.02 -14.07 1.38
CA THR A 200 8.86 -12.61 1.35
C THR A 200 7.44 -12.26 0.95
N MET A 201 6.95 -11.16 1.48
CA MET A 201 5.66 -10.63 1.05
C MET A 201 5.87 -9.43 0.13
N GLN A 202 5.00 -9.33 -0.84
CA GLN A 202 4.99 -8.19 -1.76
C GLN A 202 3.59 -7.97 -2.32
N GLY A 203 3.31 -6.73 -2.70
CA GLY A 203 2.02 -6.38 -3.28
C GLY A 203 1.95 -4.94 -3.75
N LEU A 204 0.77 -4.58 -4.24
CA LEU A 204 0.41 -3.23 -4.63
C LEU A 204 -0.71 -2.72 -3.75
N ASN A 205 -0.52 -1.54 -3.19
CA ASN A 205 -1.55 -0.79 -2.49
C ASN A 205 -1.99 0.39 -3.36
N PHE A 206 -3.29 0.53 -3.53
CA PHE A 206 -3.92 1.71 -4.13
C PHE A 206 -4.61 2.48 -3.01
N ASN A 207 -4.17 3.72 -2.77
CA ASN A 207 -4.65 4.55 -1.69
C ASN A 207 -5.47 5.71 -2.25
N VAL A 208 -6.64 5.93 -1.66
CA VAL A 208 -7.48 7.11 -1.92
C VAL A 208 -7.83 7.74 -0.58
N GLY A 209 -7.49 9.01 -0.40
CA GLY A 209 -7.63 9.65 0.90
C GLY A 209 -7.94 11.13 0.86
N VAL A 210 -8.32 11.63 2.02
CA VAL A 210 -8.53 13.07 2.28
C VAL A 210 -7.27 13.63 2.93
N VAL A 211 -6.88 14.81 2.49
CA VAL A 211 -5.68 15.51 2.94
C VAL A 211 -6.06 16.81 3.62
N TYR A 212 -5.48 17.04 4.79
CA TYR A 212 -5.49 18.34 5.45
C TYR A 212 -4.09 18.94 5.42
N MET A 213 -3.97 20.17 4.95
CA MET A 213 -2.71 20.88 4.73
C MET A 213 -2.59 22.08 5.66
N LEU A 214 -1.46 22.20 6.36
CA LEU A 214 -1.08 23.38 7.13
C LEU A 214 -0.19 24.30 6.28
N ARG A 215 -0.29 25.60 6.53
CA ARG A 215 0.52 26.64 5.89
C ARG A 215 1.79 26.91 6.67
#